data_c78822f35a7ec9237ea620d5a9ee167e
#
_entry.id   c78822f35a7ec9237ea620d5a9ee167e
#
_cell.length_a   1.000
_cell.length_b   1.000
_cell.length_c   1.000
_cell.angle_alpha   90.00
_cell.angle_beta   90.00
_cell.angle_gamma   90.00
#
_symmetry.space_group_name_H-M   'P 1'
#
loop_
_entity.id
_entity.type
_entity.pdbx_description
1 polymer ?
#
loop_
_entity_poly.entity_id
_entity_poly.type
_entity_poly.pdbx_seq_one_letter_code
_entity_poly.pdbx_strand_id
1 'polypeptide(L)'
;KDMGMDPQGKETVKWVNSDKKFMANMFKDVLEPMEKEGVSFWWLDWQQDLFDSKLKGLSNTWWINYAFFSRMANNRDTRPLIYHRWGGLGNHRYQIGFSGDATATWKTLDYQPYFNSTASNVLYGYWGHDIGGHIGDKIDPEMYARWMQFGEFTPIMRTHSQKNAGMNKEPWVFSKEYLDVIRQTIRQRYEMAPYIYTMAREAYESGVSLCRPMYYDYPEAKEAYDFRNEYMFGDNMLVAPVPAPAKDGYAKLNVWLPEGQWYELPTGTL
;
A
#
# COMPACT_ATOMS: atom_id res chain seq x y z
N LYS A 1 31.21 14.49 10.86
CA LYS A 1 32.56 14.10 11.37
C LYS A 1 32.95 12.71 10.88
N ASP A 2 32.17 11.70 11.12
CA ASP A 2 32.50 10.29 10.85
C ASP A 2 32.73 9.97 9.36
N MET A 3 32.18 10.80 8.48
CA MET A 3 32.46 10.75 7.03
C MET A 3 33.70 11.55 6.62
N GLY A 4 34.42 12.18 7.55
CA GLY A 4 35.60 13.00 7.29
C GLY A 4 35.31 14.38 6.73
N MET A 5 34.06 14.84 6.84
CA MET A 5 33.62 16.17 6.37
C MET A 5 33.54 17.16 7.53
N ASP A 6 33.70 18.43 7.22
CA ASP A 6 33.51 19.51 8.18
C ASP A 6 32.01 19.68 8.52
N PRO A 7 31.58 19.49 9.79
CA PRO A 7 30.18 19.66 10.17
C PRO A 7 29.66 21.09 10.01
N GLN A 8 30.55 22.09 9.96
CA GLN A 8 30.24 23.50 9.73
C GLN A 8 30.33 23.88 8.25
N GLY A 9 30.78 22.96 7.41
CA GLY A 9 30.89 23.14 5.98
C GLY A 9 29.53 23.14 5.28
N LYS A 10 29.50 23.64 4.04
CA LYS A 10 28.30 23.63 3.19
C LYS A 10 28.18 22.36 2.34
N GLU A 11 29.14 21.47 2.42
CA GLU A 11 29.14 20.22 1.65
C GLU A 11 28.13 19.23 2.22
N THR A 12 27.36 18.60 1.35
CA THR A 12 26.45 17.51 1.72
C THR A 12 27.10 16.16 1.54
N VAL A 13 26.81 15.22 2.44
CA VAL A 13 27.22 13.83 2.29
C VAL A 13 26.51 13.23 1.07
N LYS A 14 27.29 12.71 0.12
CA LYS A 14 26.73 12.03 -1.04
C LYS A 14 26.02 10.73 -0.60
N TRP A 15 24.84 10.53 -1.15
CA TRP A 15 24.11 9.29 -0.95
C TRP A 15 24.73 8.17 -1.78
N VAL A 16 25.33 7.20 -1.11
CA VAL A 16 25.95 6.02 -1.76
C VAL A 16 25.65 4.78 -0.92
N ASN A 17 24.65 4.03 -1.32
CA ASN A 17 24.14 2.89 -0.56
C ASN A 17 25.14 1.72 -0.45
N SER A 18 26.01 1.54 -1.43
CA SER A 18 27.05 0.51 -1.42
C SER A 18 28.27 0.86 -0.57
N ASP A 19 28.36 2.10 -0.09
CA ASP A 19 29.45 2.51 0.79
C ASP A 19 29.18 2.07 2.22
N LYS A 20 29.95 1.11 2.70
CA LYS A 20 29.80 0.52 4.05
C LYS A 20 29.92 1.58 5.16
N LYS A 21 30.85 2.53 4.98
CA LYS A 21 31.07 3.60 5.95
C LYS A 21 29.87 4.55 6.01
N PHE A 22 29.33 4.93 4.85
CA PHE A 22 28.11 5.75 4.75
C PHE A 22 26.94 5.06 5.46
N MET A 23 26.66 3.80 5.10
CA MET A 23 25.52 3.06 5.68
C MET A 23 25.68 2.84 7.18
N ALA A 24 26.87 2.50 7.65
CA ALA A 24 27.12 2.33 9.08
C ALA A 24 26.87 3.62 9.87
N ASN A 25 27.35 4.75 9.38
CA ASN A 25 27.15 6.04 10.05
C ASN A 25 25.70 6.52 9.95
N MET A 26 25.03 6.29 8.80
CA MET A 26 23.60 6.60 8.64
C MET A 26 22.75 5.82 9.68
N PHE A 27 23.00 4.54 9.84
CA PHE A 27 22.30 3.76 10.86
C PHE A 27 22.62 4.25 12.27
N LYS A 28 23.89 4.38 12.61
CA LYS A 28 24.34 4.74 13.97
C LYS A 28 23.94 6.16 14.36
N ASP A 29 24.17 7.13 13.46
CA ASP A 29 24.09 8.55 13.84
C ASP A 29 22.73 9.18 13.52
N VAL A 30 21.95 8.58 12.64
CA VAL A 30 20.64 9.10 12.22
C VAL A 30 19.48 8.21 12.68
N LEU A 31 19.53 6.91 12.35
CA LEU A 31 18.35 6.04 12.56
C LEU A 31 18.26 5.48 13.99
N GLU A 32 19.38 5.03 14.57
CA GLU A 32 19.38 4.49 15.94
C GLU A 32 18.88 5.46 17.02
N PRO A 33 19.21 6.76 16.99
CA PRO A 33 18.62 7.71 17.92
C PRO A 33 17.08 7.75 17.84
N MET A 34 16.52 7.79 16.61
CA MET A 34 15.08 7.79 16.40
C MET A 34 14.43 6.47 16.85
N GLU A 35 15.10 5.36 16.63
CA GLU A 35 14.64 4.04 17.09
C GLU A 35 14.61 3.95 18.61
N LYS A 36 15.59 4.54 19.30
CA LYS A 36 15.61 4.63 20.77
C LYS A 36 14.49 5.52 21.32
N GLU A 37 14.05 6.50 20.54
CA GLU A 37 12.90 7.37 20.87
C GLU A 37 11.55 6.73 20.54
N GLY A 38 11.52 5.52 19.92
CA GLY A 38 10.30 4.74 19.71
C GLY A 38 9.90 4.45 18.27
N VAL A 39 10.71 4.82 17.27
CA VAL A 39 10.45 4.43 15.88
C VAL A 39 10.54 2.91 15.73
N SER A 40 9.42 2.27 15.38
CA SER A 40 9.30 0.82 15.34
C SER A 40 9.59 0.23 13.95
N PHE A 41 9.33 0.97 12.88
CA PHE A 41 9.60 0.55 11.51
C PHE A 41 9.92 1.74 10.62
N TRP A 42 10.42 1.46 9.40
CA TRP A 42 10.84 2.48 8.45
C TRP A 42 9.99 2.45 7.19
N TRP A 43 9.57 3.63 6.74
CA TRP A 43 9.04 3.84 5.40
C TRP A 43 10.19 4.29 4.49
N LEU A 44 10.49 3.45 3.48
CA LEU A 44 11.56 3.67 2.52
C LEU A 44 10.97 4.16 1.21
N ASP A 45 10.87 5.46 1.10
CA ASP A 45 10.40 6.13 -0.10
C ASP A 45 11.56 6.82 -0.81
N TRP A 46 11.51 6.90 -2.14
CA TRP A 46 12.52 7.58 -2.94
C TRP A 46 13.97 7.16 -2.60
N GLN A 47 14.36 5.97 -3.03
CA GLN A 47 15.71 5.47 -2.79
C GLN A 47 16.74 6.07 -3.76
N GLN A 48 16.61 7.35 -4.05
CA GLN A 48 17.49 8.10 -4.93
C GLN A 48 17.47 7.57 -6.37
N ASP A 49 18.63 7.51 -7.03
CA ASP A 49 18.73 6.96 -8.38
C ASP A 49 18.36 5.47 -8.44
N LEU A 50 17.96 4.98 -9.62
CA LEU A 50 17.61 3.58 -9.84
C LEU A 50 18.75 2.63 -9.47
N PHE A 51 19.99 3.05 -9.73
CA PHE A 51 21.18 2.25 -9.49
C PHE A 51 22.18 3.00 -8.61
N ASP A 52 22.95 2.21 -7.85
CA ASP A 52 24.04 2.75 -7.04
C ASP A 52 25.13 3.38 -7.91
N SER A 53 25.69 4.50 -7.46
CA SER A 53 26.70 5.25 -8.22
C SER A 53 28.08 4.59 -8.26
N LYS A 54 28.39 3.71 -7.30
CA LYS A 54 29.68 3.00 -7.23
C LYS A 54 29.59 1.57 -7.73
N LEU A 55 28.49 0.86 -7.47
CA LEU A 55 28.30 -0.51 -7.92
C LEU A 55 27.35 -0.57 -9.10
N LYS A 56 27.93 -0.66 -10.29
CA LYS A 56 27.16 -0.72 -11.54
C LYS A 56 26.19 -1.91 -11.52
N GLY A 57 24.93 -1.64 -11.84
CA GLY A 57 23.87 -2.63 -11.89
C GLY A 57 23.24 -2.99 -10.54
N LEU A 58 23.75 -2.46 -9.41
CA LEU A 58 23.09 -2.61 -8.13
C LEU A 58 21.86 -1.70 -8.06
N SER A 59 20.67 -2.28 -7.95
CA SER A 59 19.44 -1.51 -7.70
C SER A 59 19.46 -0.92 -6.29
N ASN A 60 19.26 0.39 -6.19
CA ASN A 60 19.16 1.07 -4.90
C ASN A 60 17.96 0.57 -4.08
N THR A 61 16.81 0.37 -4.70
CA THR A 61 15.61 -0.14 -4.02
C THR A 61 15.88 -1.50 -3.37
N TRP A 62 16.45 -2.44 -4.13
CA TRP A 62 16.80 -3.76 -3.62
C TRP A 62 17.80 -3.71 -2.47
N TRP A 63 18.84 -2.92 -2.65
CA TRP A 63 19.92 -2.86 -1.67
C TRP A 63 19.50 -2.19 -0.36
N ILE A 64 18.75 -1.08 -0.44
CA ILE A 64 18.23 -0.39 0.75
C ILE A 64 17.25 -1.28 1.52
N ASN A 65 16.32 -1.92 0.82
CA ASN A 65 15.37 -2.83 1.45
C ASN A 65 16.10 -3.95 2.19
N TYR A 66 17.08 -4.57 1.54
CA TYR A 66 17.92 -5.59 2.17
C TYR A 66 18.69 -5.06 3.39
N ALA A 67 19.34 -3.91 3.27
CA ALA A 67 20.18 -3.37 4.33
C ALA A 67 19.35 -2.99 5.57
N PHE A 68 18.22 -2.31 5.38
CA PHE A 68 17.33 -1.93 6.49
C PHE A 68 16.70 -3.15 7.15
N PHE A 69 16.14 -4.04 6.35
CA PHE A 69 15.49 -5.25 6.86
C PHE A 69 16.46 -6.13 7.62
N SER A 70 17.64 -6.44 7.04
CA SER A 70 18.63 -7.29 7.67
C SER A 70 19.19 -6.70 8.97
N ARG A 71 19.40 -5.36 8.98
CA ARG A 71 19.83 -4.68 10.19
C ARG A 71 18.77 -4.79 11.30
N MET A 72 17.51 -4.57 10.99
CA MET A 72 16.42 -4.73 11.96
C MET A 72 16.33 -6.17 12.47
N ALA A 73 16.43 -7.15 11.58
CA ALA A 73 16.42 -8.58 11.94
C ALA A 73 17.56 -8.98 12.88
N ASN A 74 18.76 -8.38 12.69
CA ASN A 74 19.94 -8.72 13.45
C ASN A 74 20.08 -7.95 14.77
N ASN A 75 19.47 -6.78 14.89
CA ASN A 75 19.72 -5.85 16.00
C ASN A 75 18.50 -5.64 16.91
N ARG A 76 17.39 -6.32 16.66
CA ARG A 76 16.16 -6.16 17.46
C ARG A 76 15.58 -7.52 17.82
N ASP A 77 14.93 -7.60 18.98
CA ASP A 77 14.16 -8.77 19.42
C ASP A 77 12.75 -8.83 18.80
N THR A 78 12.41 -7.89 17.94
CA THR A 78 11.14 -7.82 17.23
C THR A 78 11.30 -8.18 15.76
N ARG A 79 10.23 -8.68 15.13
CA ARG A 79 10.24 -8.94 13.70
C ARG A 79 10.55 -7.65 12.93
N PRO A 80 11.47 -7.70 11.95
CA PRO A 80 11.75 -6.55 11.11
C PRO A 80 10.52 -6.18 10.29
N LEU A 81 10.26 -4.90 10.13
CA LEU A 81 9.18 -4.38 9.30
C LEU A 81 9.66 -3.15 8.54
N ILE A 82 9.51 -3.17 7.23
CA ILE A 82 9.70 -2.01 6.37
C ILE A 82 8.49 -1.82 5.46
N TYR A 83 8.17 -0.58 5.18
CA TYR A 83 7.20 -0.16 4.19
C TYR A 83 7.95 0.53 3.06
N HIS A 84 7.88 -0.01 1.84
CA HIS A 84 8.75 0.42 0.77
C HIS A 84 8.03 0.52 -0.57
N ARG A 85 8.68 1.10 -1.56
CA ARG A 85 8.19 1.15 -2.94
C ARG A 85 8.35 -0.19 -3.64
N TRP A 86 7.94 -0.21 -4.91
CA TRP A 86 8.14 -1.36 -5.81
C TRP A 86 9.62 -1.73 -5.94
N GLY A 87 9.91 -2.97 -6.18
CA GLY A 87 11.26 -3.46 -6.42
C GLY A 87 11.31 -4.66 -7.36
N GLY A 88 10.17 -5.04 -7.91
CA GLY A 88 10.04 -6.19 -8.82
C GLY A 88 10.04 -7.54 -8.11
N LEU A 89 10.28 -8.59 -8.89
CA LEU A 89 10.27 -9.98 -8.40
C LEU A 89 11.26 -10.19 -7.25
N GLY A 90 10.81 -10.88 -6.21
CA GLY A 90 11.61 -11.18 -5.02
C GLY A 90 11.54 -10.11 -3.93
N ASN A 91 11.02 -8.92 -4.21
CA ASN A 91 10.93 -7.84 -3.23
C ASN A 91 9.83 -8.06 -2.17
N HIS A 92 8.96 -9.04 -2.36
CA HIS A 92 8.00 -9.54 -1.38
C HIS A 92 8.64 -10.01 -0.06
N ARG A 93 9.95 -10.27 -0.05
CA ARG A 93 10.73 -10.58 1.17
C ARG A 93 10.67 -9.45 2.20
N TYR A 94 10.31 -8.24 1.77
CA TYR A 94 10.26 -7.04 2.58
C TYR A 94 8.81 -6.56 2.67
N GLN A 95 8.05 -7.15 3.49
CA GLN A 95 6.60 -7.21 3.73
C GLN A 95 5.70 -6.24 2.96
N ILE A 96 5.82 -4.92 3.15
CA ILE A 96 4.82 -3.96 2.70
C ILE A 96 5.37 -3.14 1.55
N GLY A 97 4.71 -3.23 0.38
CA GLY A 97 4.96 -2.36 -0.74
C GLY A 97 3.77 -1.45 -1.06
N PHE A 98 4.00 -0.42 -1.89
CA PHE A 98 2.94 0.45 -2.37
C PHE A 98 3.20 0.97 -3.78
N SER A 99 2.14 1.41 -4.45
CA SER A 99 2.18 1.82 -5.86
C SER A 99 2.90 3.16 -6.11
N GLY A 100 3.16 3.95 -5.08
CA GLY A 100 3.83 5.23 -5.20
C GLY A 100 2.90 6.37 -5.65
N ASP A 101 3.48 7.39 -6.26
CA ASP A 101 2.87 8.69 -6.57
C ASP A 101 1.86 8.61 -7.71
N ALA A 102 0.70 8.03 -7.45
CA ALA A 102 -0.37 7.93 -8.41
C ALA A 102 -1.13 9.26 -8.54
N THR A 103 -1.59 9.57 -9.75
CA THR A 103 -2.43 10.76 -10.00
C THR A 103 -3.83 10.56 -9.44
N ALA A 104 -4.39 11.59 -8.81
CA ALA A 104 -5.75 11.60 -8.27
C ALA A 104 -6.79 11.70 -9.39
N THR A 105 -7.09 10.59 -10.05
CA THR A 105 -8.05 10.48 -11.15
C THR A 105 -8.90 9.23 -11.04
N TRP A 106 -10.11 9.28 -11.59
CA TRP A 106 -10.99 8.12 -11.73
C TRP A 106 -10.32 6.96 -12.49
N LYS A 107 -9.50 7.27 -13.48
CA LYS A 107 -8.73 6.25 -14.23
C LYS A 107 -7.74 5.50 -13.34
N THR A 108 -7.11 6.20 -12.41
CA THR A 108 -6.20 5.57 -11.44
C THR A 108 -6.98 4.69 -10.47
N LEU A 109 -8.12 5.17 -9.96
CA LEU A 109 -8.99 4.38 -9.11
C LEU A 109 -9.49 3.11 -9.83
N ASP A 110 -9.88 3.21 -11.09
CA ASP A 110 -10.30 2.05 -11.89
C ASP A 110 -9.20 0.99 -12.06
N TYR A 111 -7.95 1.41 -12.16
CA TYR A 111 -6.82 0.49 -12.31
C TYR A 111 -6.38 -0.17 -11.00
N GLN A 112 -6.51 0.50 -9.87
CA GLN A 112 -5.90 0.06 -8.62
C GLN A 112 -6.47 -1.24 -8.03
N PRO A 113 -7.76 -1.58 -8.10
CA PRO A 113 -8.26 -2.88 -7.67
C PRO A 113 -7.59 -4.05 -8.38
N TYR A 114 -7.45 -3.96 -9.71
CA TYR A 114 -6.72 -4.93 -10.50
C TYR A 114 -5.25 -5.03 -10.08
N PHE A 115 -4.57 -3.89 -9.91
CA PHE A 115 -3.18 -3.85 -9.46
C PHE A 115 -3.02 -4.45 -8.05
N ASN A 116 -3.93 -4.11 -7.14
CA ASN A 116 -3.91 -4.59 -5.77
C ASN A 116 -4.02 -6.12 -5.69
N SER A 117 -4.98 -6.70 -6.40
CA SER A 117 -5.19 -8.14 -6.38
C SER A 117 -4.08 -8.90 -7.12
N THR A 118 -3.63 -8.43 -8.28
CA THR A 118 -2.57 -9.09 -9.07
C THR A 118 -1.17 -8.98 -8.47
N ALA A 119 -0.94 -8.10 -7.51
CA ALA A 119 0.29 -8.09 -6.72
C ALA A 119 0.53 -9.45 -6.02
N SER A 120 -0.51 -10.18 -5.70
CA SER A 120 -0.45 -11.54 -5.17
C SER A 120 0.26 -12.54 -6.08
N ASN A 121 0.20 -12.35 -7.42
CA ASN A 121 0.88 -13.22 -8.39
C ASN A 121 2.40 -13.25 -8.23
N VAL A 122 2.97 -12.25 -7.56
CA VAL A 122 4.38 -12.16 -7.24
C VAL A 122 4.62 -12.16 -5.72
N LEU A 123 3.69 -12.73 -4.98
CA LEU A 123 3.72 -12.90 -3.52
C LEU A 123 3.69 -11.59 -2.73
N TYR A 124 3.26 -10.49 -3.33
CA TYR A 124 3.08 -9.21 -2.64
C TYR A 124 1.74 -9.17 -1.90
N GLY A 125 1.60 -9.97 -0.84
CA GLY A 125 0.39 -10.09 -0.05
C GLY A 125 0.00 -8.84 0.75
N TYR A 126 0.98 -7.98 1.07
CA TYR A 126 0.77 -6.69 1.73
C TYR A 126 1.09 -5.54 0.79
N TRP A 127 0.18 -5.30 -0.13
CA TRP A 127 0.27 -4.21 -1.09
C TRP A 127 -0.68 -3.08 -0.72
N GLY A 128 -0.25 -1.85 -0.96
CA GLY A 128 -1.02 -0.66 -0.66
C GLY A 128 -0.97 0.39 -1.75
N HIS A 129 -1.74 1.43 -1.55
CA HIS A 129 -1.84 2.56 -2.45
C HIS A 129 -1.90 3.87 -1.66
N ASP A 130 -1.62 4.99 -2.32
CA ASP A 130 -1.94 6.31 -1.82
C ASP A 130 -3.43 6.57 -2.06
N ILE A 131 -4.29 6.23 -1.09
CA ILE A 131 -5.74 6.37 -1.21
C ILE A 131 -6.10 7.82 -1.52
N GLY A 132 -6.86 8.02 -2.59
CA GLY A 132 -7.23 9.33 -3.12
C GLY A 132 -6.20 9.90 -4.11
N GLY A 133 -5.14 9.17 -4.44
CA GLY A 133 -4.04 9.60 -5.30
C GLY A 133 -3.04 10.53 -4.61
N HIS A 134 -1.81 10.54 -5.05
CA HIS A 134 -0.75 11.38 -4.50
C HIS A 134 -0.68 12.75 -5.18
N ILE A 135 -0.70 12.76 -6.51
CA ILE A 135 -0.51 13.95 -7.34
C ILE A 135 -1.86 14.48 -7.83
N GLY A 136 -2.10 15.77 -7.65
CA GLY A 136 -3.29 16.47 -8.15
C GLY A 136 -3.36 17.91 -7.66
N ASP A 137 -4.25 18.70 -8.25
CA ASP A 137 -4.48 20.08 -7.83
C ASP A 137 -5.60 20.18 -6.79
N LYS A 138 -6.64 19.39 -6.98
CA LYS A 138 -7.81 19.35 -6.08
C LYS A 138 -8.40 17.96 -6.06
N ILE A 139 -8.70 17.47 -4.85
CA ILE A 139 -9.39 16.19 -4.68
C ILE A 139 -10.88 16.30 -5.03
N ASP A 140 -11.37 15.35 -5.81
CA ASP A 140 -12.79 15.14 -6.03
C ASP A 140 -13.38 14.40 -4.83
N PRO A 141 -14.37 14.95 -4.11
CA PRO A 141 -14.91 14.34 -2.89
C PRO A 141 -15.59 12.99 -3.14
N GLU A 142 -16.31 12.81 -4.25
CA GLU A 142 -16.94 11.52 -4.58
C GLU A 142 -15.86 10.48 -4.89
N MET A 143 -14.90 10.81 -5.74
CA MET A 143 -13.80 9.93 -6.07
C MET A 143 -13.04 9.50 -4.81
N TYR A 144 -12.80 10.43 -3.90
CA TYR A 144 -12.11 10.12 -2.64
C TYR A 144 -12.92 9.19 -1.75
N ALA A 145 -14.23 9.43 -1.61
CA ALA A 145 -15.11 8.54 -0.86
C ALA A 145 -15.14 7.13 -1.45
N ARG A 146 -15.20 6.98 -2.79
CA ARG A 146 -15.10 5.69 -3.47
C ARG A 146 -13.74 5.02 -3.25
N TRP A 147 -12.68 5.82 -3.27
CA TRP A 147 -11.34 5.32 -3.02
C TRP A 147 -11.15 4.86 -1.57
N MET A 148 -11.75 5.54 -0.62
CA MET A 148 -11.78 5.11 0.78
C MET A 148 -12.54 3.79 0.94
N GLN A 149 -13.70 3.62 0.28
CA GLN A 149 -14.46 2.37 0.25
C GLN A 149 -13.65 1.22 -0.37
N PHE A 150 -12.91 1.47 -1.46
CA PHE A 150 -11.96 0.49 -1.97
C PHE A 150 -10.84 0.21 -0.96
N GLY A 151 -10.25 1.25 -0.37
CA GLY A 151 -9.16 1.15 0.60
C GLY A 151 -9.51 0.35 1.84
N GLU A 152 -10.77 0.32 2.25
CA GLU A 152 -11.29 -0.49 3.35
C GLU A 152 -10.98 -1.98 3.15
N PHE A 153 -11.10 -2.45 1.91
CA PHE A 153 -10.88 -3.85 1.53
C PHE A 153 -9.51 -4.05 0.84
N THR A 154 -8.49 -3.37 1.34
CA THR A 154 -7.10 -3.55 0.91
C THR A 154 -6.24 -4.01 2.09
N PRO A 155 -5.09 -4.67 1.87
CA PRO A 155 -4.23 -5.07 2.98
C PRO A 155 -3.74 -3.88 3.79
N ILE A 156 -3.38 -2.79 3.12
CA ILE A 156 -2.88 -1.55 3.74
C ILE A 156 -3.82 -0.39 3.38
N MET A 157 -4.53 0.11 4.38
CA MET A 157 -5.37 1.31 4.26
C MET A 157 -4.58 2.54 4.71
N ARG A 158 -4.13 3.36 3.76
CA ARG A 158 -3.35 4.57 4.02
C ARG A 158 -3.74 5.70 3.07
N THR A 159 -4.09 6.85 3.61
CA THR A 159 -4.24 8.08 2.85
C THR A 159 -2.90 8.80 2.75
N HIS A 160 -2.57 9.33 1.59
CA HIS A 160 -1.35 10.09 1.39
C HIS A 160 -1.47 11.02 0.17
N SER A 161 -0.82 12.17 0.22
CA SER A 161 -0.77 13.12 -0.90
C SER A 161 0.45 14.02 -0.82
N GLN A 162 0.78 14.65 -1.94
CA GLN A 162 1.73 15.76 -1.98
C GLN A 162 1.25 16.93 -1.09
N LYS A 163 2.19 17.80 -0.71
CA LYS A 163 1.90 19.01 0.04
C LYS A 163 1.19 20.05 -0.84
N ASN A 164 -0.14 19.92 -0.93
CA ASN A 164 -1.01 20.83 -1.65
C ASN A 164 -2.34 20.93 -0.90
N ALA A 165 -2.77 22.12 -0.55
CA ALA A 165 -4.01 22.35 0.21
C ALA A 165 -5.26 21.82 -0.51
N GLY A 166 -5.27 21.81 -1.86
CA GLY A 166 -6.35 21.22 -2.65
C GLY A 166 -6.43 19.69 -2.56
N MET A 167 -5.38 19.05 -2.06
CA MET A 167 -5.27 17.60 -1.87
C MET A 167 -5.44 17.15 -0.42
N ASN A 168 -5.95 18.02 0.44
CA ASN A 168 -6.22 17.67 1.84
C ASN A 168 -7.25 16.53 1.91
N LYS A 169 -6.97 15.54 2.74
CA LYS A 169 -7.73 14.29 2.86
C LYS A 169 -8.28 14.02 4.26
N GLU A 170 -8.10 14.98 5.16
CA GLU A 170 -8.71 14.87 6.47
C GLU A 170 -10.25 14.84 6.32
N PRO A 171 -10.94 13.87 6.93
CA PRO A 171 -12.36 13.67 6.72
C PRO A 171 -13.24 14.93 6.95
N TRP A 172 -12.81 15.79 7.85
CA TRP A 172 -13.55 17.01 8.24
C TRP A 172 -13.45 18.17 7.24
N VAL A 173 -12.60 18.09 6.20
CA VAL A 173 -12.54 19.11 5.13
C VAL A 173 -13.64 18.93 4.09
N PHE A 174 -14.32 17.79 4.09
CA PHE A 174 -15.39 17.46 3.16
C PHE A 174 -16.77 17.85 3.71
N SER A 175 -17.77 17.90 2.83
CA SER A 175 -19.17 18.09 3.24
C SER A 175 -19.60 16.99 4.22
N LYS A 176 -20.67 17.27 4.98
CA LYS A 176 -21.19 16.29 5.96
C LYS A 176 -21.49 14.93 5.34
N GLU A 177 -22.03 14.91 4.12
CA GLU A 177 -22.36 13.69 3.39
C GLU A 177 -21.12 12.81 3.19
N TYR A 178 -20.05 13.35 2.60
CA TYR A 178 -18.80 12.61 2.38
C TYR A 178 -18.07 12.28 3.69
N LEU A 179 -18.11 13.19 4.68
CA LEU A 179 -17.57 12.92 6.00
C LEU A 179 -18.23 11.70 6.64
N ASP A 180 -19.55 11.57 6.53
CA ASP A 180 -20.29 10.46 7.14
C ASP A 180 -19.94 9.13 6.44
N VAL A 181 -19.81 9.11 5.10
CA VAL A 181 -19.36 7.94 4.33
C VAL A 181 -17.94 7.55 4.74
N ILE A 182 -17.01 8.50 4.72
CA ILE A 182 -15.60 8.22 5.09
C ILE A 182 -15.49 7.70 6.52
N ARG A 183 -16.24 8.29 7.46
CA ARG A 183 -16.29 7.85 8.86
C ARG A 183 -16.80 6.42 8.98
N GLN A 184 -17.89 6.09 8.27
CA GLN A 184 -18.44 4.74 8.25
C GLN A 184 -17.41 3.75 7.72
N THR A 185 -16.79 4.01 6.59
CA THR A 185 -15.73 3.21 5.98
C THR A 185 -14.58 2.93 6.96
N ILE A 186 -14.09 3.97 7.65
CA ILE A 186 -13.02 3.80 8.64
C ILE A 186 -13.48 2.91 9.80
N ARG A 187 -14.71 3.09 10.30
CA ARG A 187 -15.25 2.26 11.39
C ARG A 187 -15.38 0.79 11.00
N GLN A 188 -15.95 0.52 9.83
CA GLN A 188 -16.05 -0.84 9.29
C GLN A 188 -14.68 -1.50 9.14
N ARG A 189 -13.67 -0.76 8.67
CA ARG A 189 -12.29 -1.25 8.63
C ARG A 189 -11.78 -1.70 10.01
N TYR A 190 -12.08 -0.94 11.07
CA TYR A 190 -11.71 -1.32 12.43
C TYR A 190 -12.50 -2.52 12.94
N GLU A 191 -13.77 -2.62 12.60
CA GLU A 191 -14.63 -3.78 12.94
C GLU A 191 -14.13 -5.07 12.27
N MET A 192 -13.58 -4.97 11.05
CA MET A 192 -12.96 -6.10 10.34
C MET A 192 -11.55 -6.46 10.82
N ALA A 193 -10.97 -5.74 11.78
CA ALA A 193 -9.60 -6.00 12.22
C ALA A 193 -9.34 -7.46 12.64
N PRO A 194 -10.24 -8.17 13.37
CA PRO A 194 -10.04 -9.58 13.70
C PRO A 194 -10.02 -10.47 12.46
N TYR A 195 -10.90 -10.22 11.49
CA TYR A 195 -10.95 -10.95 10.23
C TYR A 195 -9.65 -10.74 9.44
N ILE A 196 -9.24 -9.49 9.27
CA ILE A 196 -8.00 -9.13 8.56
C ILE A 196 -6.78 -9.78 9.22
N TYR A 197 -6.73 -9.78 10.54
CA TYR A 197 -5.64 -10.42 11.30
C TYR A 197 -5.60 -11.93 11.06
N THR A 198 -6.76 -12.59 11.05
CA THR A 198 -6.87 -14.03 10.76
C THR A 198 -6.40 -14.35 9.35
N MET A 199 -6.90 -13.62 8.35
CA MET A 199 -6.48 -13.80 6.95
C MET A 199 -4.99 -13.48 6.74
N ALA A 200 -4.46 -12.53 7.49
CA ALA A 200 -3.02 -12.24 7.49
C ALA A 200 -2.20 -13.41 8.06
N ARG A 201 -2.71 -14.11 9.05
CA ARG A 201 -2.10 -15.33 9.61
C ARG A 201 -2.12 -16.46 8.56
N GLU A 202 -3.23 -16.65 7.89
CA GLU A 202 -3.36 -17.65 6.82
C GLU A 202 -2.42 -17.34 5.65
N ALA A 203 -2.31 -16.06 5.25
CA ALA A 203 -1.36 -15.64 4.24
C ALA A 203 0.10 -15.93 4.62
N TYR A 204 0.43 -15.82 5.91
CA TYR A 204 1.76 -16.20 6.42
C TYR A 204 2.01 -17.71 6.32
N GLU A 205 1.01 -18.53 6.58
CA GLU A 205 1.14 -20.00 6.58
C GLU A 205 1.10 -20.60 5.18
N SER A 206 0.22 -20.10 4.32
CA SER A 206 -0.04 -20.65 2.98
C SER A 206 0.71 -19.94 1.85
N GLY A 207 1.10 -18.67 2.04
CA GLY A 207 1.57 -17.79 0.98
C GLY A 207 0.44 -17.20 0.13
N VAL A 208 -0.82 -17.52 0.39
CA VAL A 208 -1.98 -16.97 -0.32
C VAL A 208 -2.35 -15.61 0.25
N SER A 209 -2.40 -14.60 -0.61
CA SER A 209 -2.66 -13.21 -0.22
C SER A 209 -4.08 -13.00 0.32
N LEU A 210 -4.22 -12.06 1.26
CA LEU A 210 -5.51 -11.52 1.70
C LEU A 210 -6.34 -10.97 0.53
N CYS A 211 -5.72 -10.24 -0.40
CA CYS A 211 -6.35 -9.81 -1.65
C CYS A 211 -5.82 -10.68 -2.79
N ARG A 212 -6.72 -11.39 -3.47
CA ARG A 212 -6.34 -12.25 -4.58
C ARG A 212 -7.34 -12.16 -5.73
N PRO A 213 -6.89 -12.24 -7.00
CA PRO A 213 -7.79 -12.24 -8.14
C PRO A 213 -8.76 -13.41 -8.07
N MET A 214 -9.95 -13.24 -8.64
CA MET A 214 -11.00 -14.26 -8.67
C MET A 214 -10.52 -15.59 -9.24
N TYR A 215 -9.58 -15.59 -10.18
CA TYR A 215 -9.07 -16.82 -10.81
C TYR A 215 -8.20 -17.70 -9.89
N TYR A 216 -7.89 -17.28 -8.66
CA TYR A 216 -7.27 -18.18 -7.67
C TYR A 216 -8.25 -19.23 -7.20
N ASP A 217 -9.49 -18.82 -6.99
CA ASP A 217 -10.55 -19.72 -6.50
C ASP A 217 -11.38 -20.31 -7.65
N TYR A 218 -11.45 -19.61 -8.79
CA TYR A 218 -12.27 -19.98 -9.96
C TYR A 218 -11.45 -19.96 -11.25
N PRO A 219 -10.36 -20.77 -11.37
CA PRO A 219 -9.44 -20.70 -12.50
C PRO A 219 -10.05 -21.06 -13.86
N GLU A 220 -11.11 -21.87 -13.87
CA GLU A 220 -11.79 -22.33 -15.09
C GLU A 220 -12.92 -21.39 -15.54
N ALA A 221 -13.32 -20.44 -14.72
CA ALA A 221 -14.36 -19.49 -15.05
C ALA A 221 -13.81 -18.32 -15.88
N LYS A 222 -14.35 -18.10 -17.06
CA LYS A 222 -13.97 -16.99 -17.93
C LYS A 222 -14.22 -15.63 -17.23
N GLU A 223 -15.30 -15.55 -16.51
CA GLU A 223 -15.71 -14.36 -15.75
C GLU A 223 -14.68 -13.93 -14.72
N ALA A 224 -13.94 -14.88 -14.11
CA ALA A 224 -12.86 -14.58 -13.16
C ALA A 224 -11.71 -13.76 -13.77
N TYR A 225 -11.61 -13.76 -15.10
CA TYR A 225 -10.64 -12.96 -15.88
C TYR A 225 -11.28 -11.72 -16.48
N ASP A 226 -12.55 -11.77 -16.88
CA ASP A 226 -13.26 -10.66 -17.50
C ASP A 226 -13.60 -9.55 -16.48
N PHE A 227 -13.99 -9.93 -15.24
CA PHE A 227 -14.30 -9.02 -14.13
C PHE A 227 -13.05 -8.68 -13.30
N ARG A 228 -11.99 -8.24 -13.96
CA ARG A 228 -10.64 -8.07 -13.42
C ARG A 228 -10.52 -7.15 -12.18
N ASN A 229 -11.51 -6.28 -11.94
CA ASN A 229 -11.53 -5.37 -10.80
C ASN A 229 -12.19 -6.00 -9.56
N GLU A 230 -12.79 -7.18 -9.71
CA GLU A 230 -13.29 -7.97 -8.58
C GLU A 230 -12.16 -8.82 -8.00
N TYR A 231 -12.21 -9.03 -6.70
CA TYR A 231 -11.23 -9.85 -6.02
C TYR A 231 -11.80 -10.44 -4.73
N MET A 232 -11.20 -11.52 -4.28
CA MET A 232 -11.46 -12.04 -2.94
C MET A 232 -10.64 -11.28 -1.90
N PHE A 233 -11.30 -10.85 -0.84
CA PHE A 233 -10.69 -10.29 0.36
C PHE A 233 -10.81 -11.31 1.48
N GLY A 234 -9.77 -12.13 1.68
CA GLY A 234 -9.84 -13.35 2.44
C GLY A 234 -10.73 -14.39 1.78
N ASP A 235 -11.20 -15.38 2.54
CA ASP A 235 -11.90 -16.53 1.99
C ASP A 235 -13.39 -16.30 1.75
N ASN A 236 -13.99 -15.29 2.41
CA ASN A 236 -15.43 -15.16 2.48
C ASN A 236 -16.00 -13.86 1.93
N MET A 237 -15.17 -12.95 1.46
CA MET A 237 -15.63 -11.66 0.94
C MET A 237 -15.23 -11.47 -0.51
N LEU A 238 -16.20 -11.26 -1.38
CA LEU A 238 -15.99 -10.77 -2.73
C LEU A 238 -16.12 -9.24 -2.71
N VAL A 239 -15.17 -8.56 -3.29
CA VAL A 239 -15.12 -7.09 -3.34
C VAL A 239 -15.15 -6.63 -4.79
N ALA A 240 -16.12 -5.77 -5.11
CA ALA A 240 -16.29 -5.14 -6.41
C ALA A 240 -16.30 -3.62 -6.24
N PRO A 241 -15.15 -2.94 -6.27
CA PRO A 241 -15.06 -1.49 -6.12
C PRO A 241 -15.79 -0.74 -7.23
N VAL A 242 -16.40 0.40 -6.88
CA VAL A 242 -17.06 1.28 -7.85
C VAL A 242 -16.09 2.36 -8.33
N PRO A 243 -15.52 2.24 -9.55
CA PRO A 243 -14.42 3.09 -10.00
C PRO A 243 -14.86 4.28 -10.86
N ALA A 244 -16.15 4.59 -10.90
CA ALA A 244 -16.71 5.61 -11.76
C ALA A 244 -17.63 6.57 -10.97
N PRO A 245 -17.75 7.84 -11.41
CA PRO A 245 -18.65 8.81 -10.79
C PRO A 245 -20.12 8.42 -10.96
N ALA A 246 -20.94 8.86 -10.04
CA ALA A 246 -22.39 8.75 -10.17
C ALA A 246 -22.92 9.54 -11.37
N LYS A 247 -23.95 8.99 -12.02
CA LYS A 247 -24.76 9.67 -13.04
C LYS A 247 -26.20 9.66 -12.55
N ASP A 248 -26.84 10.80 -12.56
CA ASP A 248 -28.23 10.96 -12.07
C ASP A 248 -28.42 10.42 -10.63
N GLY A 249 -27.42 10.63 -9.78
CA GLY A 249 -27.42 10.21 -8.38
C GLY A 249 -27.01 8.75 -8.11
N TYR A 250 -26.68 7.97 -9.15
CA TYR A 250 -26.33 6.55 -9.02
C TYR A 250 -25.05 6.18 -9.76
N ALA A 251 -24.24 5.34 -9.14
CA ALA A 251 -23.22 4.58 -9.84
C ALA A 251 -23.70 3.13 -10.04
N LYS A 252 -23.55 2.60 -11.24
CA LYS A 252 -23.95 1.21 -11.58
C LYS A 252 -22.72 0.41 -11.91
N LEU A 253 -22.65 -0.78 -11.33
CA LEU A 253 -21.57 -1.76 -11.57
C LEU A 253 -22.22 -3.11 -11.86
N ASN A 254 -21.71 -3.81 -12.87
CA ASN A 254 -22.00 -5.23 -13.05
C ASN A 254 -21.02 -6.04 -12.20
N VAL A 255 -21.53 -6.96 -11.42
CA VAL A 255 -20.75 -7.83 -10.53
C VAL A 255 -21.01 -9.28 -10.94
N TRP A 256 -19.95 -10.04 -11.09
CA TRP A 256 -20.04 -11.48 -11.27
C TRP A 256 -20.02 -12.17 -9.91
N LEU A 257 -21.07 -12.93 -9.62
CA LEU A 257 -21.12 -13.76 -8.43
C LEU A 257 -20.96 -15.22 -8.85
N PRO A 258 -19.93 -15.93 -8.41
CA PRO A 258 -19.80 -17.38 -8.62
C PRO A 258 -21.00 -18.13 -8.04
N GLU A 259 -21.20 -19.36 -8.49
CA GLU A 259 -22.27 -20.22 -7.98
C GLU A 259 -22.19 -20.33 -6.44
N GLY A 260 -23.33 -20.08 -5.78
CA GLY A 260 -23.42 -20.09 -4.32
C GLY A 260 -24.47 -19.14 -3.77
N GLN A 261 -24.45 -18.95 -2.45
CA GLN A 261 -25.28 -17.97 -1.77
C GLN A 261 -24.41 -16.80 -1.30
N TRP A 262 -24.79 -15.60 -1.71
CA TRP A 262 -24.05 -14.38 -1.41
C TRP A 262 -24.92 -13.39 -0.66
N TYR A 263 -24.38 -12.78 0.35
CA TYR A 263 -25.04 -11.73 1.12
C TYR A 263 -24.34 -10.40 0.91
N GLU A 264 -25.10 -9.38 0.59
CA GLU A 264 -24.56 -8.03 0.54
C GLU A 264 -24.22 -7.55 1.95
N LEU A 265 -22.94 -7.28 2.21
CA LEU A 265 -22.44 -6.96 3.55
C LEU A 265 -23.17 -5.80 4.22
N PRO A 266 -23.43 -4.64 3.55
CA PRO A 266 -24.10 -3.51 4.19
C PRO A 266 -25.57 -3.74 4.56
N THR A 267 -26.28 -4.57 3.82
CA THR A 267 -27.74 -4.76 3.98
C THR A 267 -28.12 -6.12 4.54
N GLY A 268 -27.26 -7.09 4.44
CA GLY A 268 -27.59 -8.50 4.75
C GLY A 268 -28.57 -9.14 3.77
N THR A 269 -28.78 -8.52 2.60
CA THR A 269 -29.66 -9.06 1.56
C THR A 269 -29.00 -10.24 0.85
N LEU A 270 -29.76 -11.35 0.67
CA LEU A 270 -29.35 -12.54 -0.10
C LEU A 270 -29.52 -12.30 -1.59
#